data_19ac86141d28f542ba1151c377847db1
#
_entry.id   19ac86141d28f542ba1151c377847db1
#
_cell.length_a   1.000
_cell.length_b   1.000
_cell.length_c   1.000
_cell.angle_alpha   90.00
_cell.angle_beta   90.00
_cell.angle_gamma   90.00
#
_symmetry.space_group_name_H-M   'P 1'
#
loop_
_entity.id
_entity.type
_entity.pdbx_description
1 polymer ?
#
loop_
_entity_poly.entity_id
_entity_poly.type
_entity_poly.pdbx_seq_one_letter_code
_entity_poly.pdbx_strand_id
1 'polypeptide(L)'
;MYKSIYYDQRRNQIHLWGDGQHDDLGYSVHKYNKYAYLADANGEYTSIDGVKCNRVESWTPESEKLGIVYEYNVNPTTRFLIDKYLNSDDISNSTKVLYLDIEVAKEDKYSTPEDAANTITSITYYATGDERYTCLLLDSEGRYSSGNSVTTDIEIDTPKGVSRLSADVVMYSSERDLLRGFMGKYVKIEHNIITGWNAEFFDMPYLYNRMINVLGYDFANKLSSIGIVDVKETQLGEVIHIAGVTILDYLFLYKKFTYTDQSNYRLDTIAKYELGRGKIEYEGDLDYLYRTDIQKFAKYNIIDVELIVAFEEKLHFIETALGLCHKGHVQHSDIQFTSAYLDGAILTYCKRNSMVASSNRSKRDGQAIGAFVRTPTPGLYNWVYDLDLTSLYPMNIISLNISPETKYCRIKNYDEESFARGNTDTYEIEYLRDNTALGSFDTVFGSGVEDEPKEIHGSDSMKQFLVDRNLSIASNGVTYSKNRQGVIPAILDKWFKERAEYKSLRKQCEREGDTERAIFYDQQQLITKILLNSLYGVLLLPSFRFYDKHNGEAVTLTGQSVIKWATRAADLFYNRELDTHNCEYEIEMENGVIRKYHGFDMVETTNGKKYVFSLTENDEIV
;
A
#
# COMPACT_ATOMS: atom_id res chain seq x y z
N MET A 1 -15.27 10.68 -1.52
CA MET A 1 -14.32 11.76 -1.91
C MET A 1 -14.32 11.98 -3.44
N TYR A 2 -13.28 11.66 -4.16
CA TYR A 2 -13.15 11.77 -5.62
C TYR A 2 -13.16 10.39 -6.26
N LYS A 3 -13.59 10.32 -7.54
CA LYS A 3 -13.55 9.12 -8.38
C LYS A 3 -12.35 9.10 -9.30
N SER A 4 -11.92 10.27 -9.79
CA SER A 4 -10.72 10.43 -10.60
C SER A 4 -10.25 11.89 -10.60
N ILE A 5 -8.98 12.10 -10.89
CA ILE A 5 -8.37 13.42 -11.03
C ILE A 5 -7.33 13.38 -12.15
N TYR A 6 -7.25 14.48 -12.92
CA TYR A 6 -6.26 14.64 -13.97
C TYR A 6 -5.74 16.08 -14.01
N TYR A 7 -4.43 16.26 -14.11
CA TYR A 7 -3.80 17.56 -14.27
C TYR A 7 -3.39 17.82 -15.71
N ASP A 8 -4.11 18.71 -16.39
CA ASP A 8 -3.70 19.22 -17.70
C ASP A 8 -2.61 20.28 -17.51
N GLN A 9 -1.35 19.87 -17.68
CA GLN A 9 -0.20 20.74 -17.54
C GLN A 9 -0.19 21.88 -18.59
N ARG A 10 -0.70 21.63 -19.81
CA ARG A 10 -0.69 22.63 -20.90
C ARG A 10 -1.62 23.80 -20.61
N ARG A 11 -2.78 23.49 -19.99
CA ARG A 11 -3.78 24.50 -19.63
C ARG A 11 -3.69 24.96 -18.18
N ASN A 12 -2.82 24.33 -17.40
CA ASN A 12 -2.71 24.51 -15.96
C ASN A 12 -4.07 24.35 -15.24
N GLN A 13 -4.76 23.24 -15.56
CA GLN A 13 -6.09 22.94 -15.05
C GLN A 13 -6.14 21.56 -14.39
N ILE A 14 -6.87 21.47 -13.29
CA ILE A 14 -7.24 20.22 -12.64
C ILE A 14 -8.64 19.85 -13.09
N HIS A 15 -8.78 18.67 -13.67
CA HIS A 15 -10.05 18.03 -13.95
C HIS A 15 -10.35 17.05 -12.83
N LEU A 16 -11.50 17.20 -12.18
CA LEU A 16 -11.93 16.38 -11.05
C LEU A 16 -13.24 15.70 -11.38
N TRP A 17 -13.32 14.41 -11.16
CA TRP A 17 -14.54 13.62 -11.13
C TRP A 17 -14.87 13.31 -9.67
N GLY A 18 -15.89 13.98 -9.13
CA GLY A 18 -16.36 13.84 -7.75
C GLY A 18 -17.37 12.72 -7.58
N ASP A 19 -17.70 12.43 -6.33
CA ASP A 19 -18.71 11.42 -5.96
C ASP A 19 -20.14 11.96 -5.92
N GLY A 20 -20.32 13.26 -6.12
CA GLY A 20 -21.60 13.93 -6.06
C GLY A 20 -22.18 14.18 -4.65
N GLN A 21 -21.42 13.82 -3.60
CA GLN A 21 -21.91 13.89 -2.20
C GLN A 21 -21.36 15.08 -1.39
N HIS A 22 -20.21 15.63 -1.74
CA HIS A 22 -19.51 16.66 -0.97
C HIS A 22 -19.40 17.97 -1.75
N ASP A 23 -20.50 18.66 -2.05
CA ASP A 23 -20.53 19.86 -2.90
C ASP A 23 -19.93 19.67 -4.32
N ASP A 24 -19.71 18.44 -4.73
CA ASP A 24 -19.13 18.07 -5.99
C ASP A 24 -20.22 17.70 -7.00
N LEU A 25 -20.41 18.55 -7.98
CA LEU A 25 -21.36 18.39 -9.09
C LEU A 25 -20.95 17.30 -10.11
N GLY A 26 -20.29 16.24 -9.67
CA GLY A 26 -19.75 15.21 -10.55
C GLY A 26 -18.45 15.68 -11.22
N TYR A 27 -18.46 16.10 -12.49
CA TYR A 27 -17.27 16.60 -13.17
C TYR A 27 -17.11 18.11 -13.01
N SER A 28 -15.88 18.54 -12.67
CA SER A 28 -15.52 19.97 -12.51
C SER A 28 -14.10 20.26 -12.98
N VAL A 29 -13.86 21.51 -13.40
CA VAL A 29 -12.53 21.98 -13.87
C VAL A 29 -12.09 23.15 -13.00
N HIS A 30 -10.88 23.07 -12.47
CA HIS A 30 -10.31 24.08 -11.59
C HIS A 30 -8.99 24.59 -12.13
N LYS A 31 -8.74 25.89 -12.04
CA LYS A 31 -7.41 26.45 -12.29
C LYS A 31 -6.48 26.00 -11.17
N TYR A 32 -5.32 25.44 -11.51
CA TYR A 32 -4.34 25.06 -10.50
C TYR A 32 -3.51 26.27 -10.08
N ASN A 33 -3.53 26.60 -8.78
CA ASN A 33 -2.70 27.65 -8.20
C ASN A 33 -1.57 26.98 -7.43
N LYS A 34 -0.36 26.95 -8.07
CA LYS A 34 0.85 26.44 -7.45
C LYS A 34 1.27 27.34 -6.30
N TYR A 35 1.62 26.73 -5.16
CA TYR A 35 2.18 27.44 -4.01
C TYR A 35 3.22 26.60 -3.27
N ALA A 36 4.04 27.28 -2.48
CA ALA A 36 5.00 26.70 -1.56
C ALA A 36 5.05 27.56 -0.29
N TYR A 37 5.94 27.23 0.63
CA TYR A 37 6.15 28.01 1.83
C TYR A 37 7.60 28.48 1.88
N LEU A 38 7.81 29.78 2.02
CA LEU A 38 9.12 30.42 2.10
C LEU A 38 9.41 30.79 3.56
N ALA A 39 10.61 30.46 4.04
CA ALA A 39 11.06 30.84 5.37
C ALA A 39 11.01 32.35 5.58
N ASP A 40 10.39 32.79 6.69
CA ASP A 40 10.20 34.18 7.09
C ASP A 40 10.06 34.23 8.62
N ALA A 41 10.88 35.02 9.28
CA ALA A 41 10.86 35.14 10.74
C ALA A 41 9.49 35.55 11.33
N ASN A 42 8.68 36.28 10.55
CA ASN A 42 7.33 36.72 10.92
C ASN A 42 6.23 35.86 10.28
N GLY A 43 6.56 34.67 9.77
CA GLY A 43 5.66 33.80 9.06
C GLY A 43 4.49 33.28 9.90
N GLU A 44 3.34 33.09 9.25
CA GLU A 44 2.11 32.58 9.87
C GLU A 44 2.17 31.07 10.09
N TYR A 45 2.91 30.33 9.25
CA TYR A 45 3.06 28.89 9.32
C TYR A 45 4.34 28.50 10.04
N THR A 46 4.40 27.25 10.50
CA THR A 46 5.60 26.71 11.13
C THR A 46 5.97 25.39 10.47
N SER A 47 7.21 25.26 9.98
CA SER A 47 7.68 23.98 9.44
C SER A 47 7.81 22.94 10.55
N ILE A 48 7.90 21.65 10.16
CA ILE A 48 8.19 20.56 11.11
C ILE A 48 9.50 20.82 11.87
N ASP A 49 10.46 21.51 11.25
CA ASP A 49 11.75 21.88 11.82
C ASP A 49 11.67 23.10 12.75
N GLY A 50 10.48 23.68 12.94
CA GLY A 50 10.26 24.85 13.78
C GLY A 50 10.50 26.19 13.11
N VAL A 51 10.87 26.22 11.82
CA VAL A 51 11.11 27.45 11.07
C VAL A 51 9.79 28.12 10.70
N LYS A 52 9.67 29.42 10.99
CA LYS A 52 8.53 30.21 10.56
C LYS A 52 8.58 30.42 9.03
N CYS A 53 7.41 30.38 8.38
CA CYS A 53 7.32 30.55 6.93
C CYS A 53 5.96 31.15 6.51
N ASN A 54 5.96 31.76 5.32
CA ASN A 54 4.77 32.30 4.68
C ASN A 54 4.45 31.52 3.41
N ARG A 55 3.16 31.38 3.10
CA ARG A 55 2.71 30.82 1.82
C ARG A 55 3.02 31.79 0.69
N VAL A 56 3.66 31.29 -0.37
CA VAL A 56 4.05 32.07 -1.56
C VAL A 56 3.65 31.34 -2.84
N GLU A 57 3.29 32.09 -3.88
CA GLU A 57 2.94 31.54 -5.20
C GLU A 57 4.14 31.53 -6.17
N SER A 58 5.22 32.20 -5.80
CA SER A 58 6.47 32.25 -6.59
C SER A 58 7.70 32.26 -5.68
N TRP A 59 8.77 31.64 -6.13
CA TRP A 59 10.07 31.57 -5.46
C TRP A 59 11.18 31.38 -6.48
N THR A 60 12.44 31.56 -6.06
CA THR A 60 13.59 31.43 -6.93
C THR A 60 14.31 30.07 -6.79
N PRO A 61 15.03 29.62 -7.85
CA PRO A 61 15.86 28.41 -7.74
C PRO A 61 16.96 28.54 -6.67
N GLU A 62 17.45 29.75 -6.39
CA GLU A 62 18.41 30.01 -5.34
C GLU A 62 17.80 29.70 -3.94
N SER A 63 16.56 30.14 -3.70
CA SER A 63 15.87 29.84 -2.44
C SER A 63 15.58 28.34 -2.26
N GLU A 64 15.34 27.59 -3.34
CA GLU A 64 15.28 26.14 -3.30
C GLU A 64 16.61 25.50 -2.89
N LYS A 65 17.73 25.96 -3.52
CA LYS A 65 19.10 25.48 -3.21
C LYS A 65 19.51 25.79 -1.78
N LEU A 66 19.13 26.96 -1.26
CA LEU A 66 19.36 27.35 0.13
C LEU A 66 18.50 26.55 1.12
N GLY A 67 17.48 25.83 0.64
CA GLY A 67 16.64 25.01 1.47
C GLY A 67 15.64 25.76 2.34
N ILE A 68 15.34 27.01 1.98
CA ILE A 68 14.39 27.87 2.67
C ILE A 68 12.98 27.85 2.07
N VAL A 69 12.74 27.00 1.06
CA VAL A 69 11.42 26.78 0.43
C VAL A 69 10.95 25.37 0.76
N TYR A 70 9.79 25.29 1.37
CA TYR A 70 9.16 24.07 1.82
C TYR A 70 8.02 23.66 0.89
N GLU A 71 7.81 22.35 0.73
CA GLU A 71 6.73 21.75 -0.05
C GLU A 71 6.62 22.22 -1.52
N TYR A 72 7.68 22.76 -2.12
CA TYR A 72 7.65 23.28 -3.49
C TYR A 72 7.48 22.19 -4.56
N ASN A 73 7.80 20.95 -4.22
CA ASN A 73 7.78 19.78 -5.09
C ASN A 73 6.66 18.80 -4.81
N VAL A 74 5.56 19.25 -4.21
CA VAL A 74 4.35 18.43 -4.04
C VAL A 74 3.65 18.31 -5.40
N ASN A 75 3.22 17.08 -5.73
CA ASN A 75 2.48 16.81 -6.97
C ASN A 75 1.20 17.68 -7.03
N PRO A 76 0.89 18.32 -8.18
CA PRO A 76 -0.29 19.17 -8.33
C PRO A 76 -1.62 18.50 -7.97
N THR A 77 -1.82 17.24 -8.35
CA THR A 77 -3.03 16.49 -8.01
C THR A 77 -3.13 16.24 -6.52
N THR A 78 -2.05 15.79 -5.89
CA THR A 78 -1.97 15.59 -4.43
C THR A 78 -2.22 16.89 -3.67
N ARG A 79 -1.57 17.98 -4.09
CA ARG A 79 -1.78 19.31 -3.49
C ARG A 79 -3.24 19.73 -3.54
N PHE A 80 -3.85 19.61 -4.70
CA PHE A 80 -5.24 19.96 -4.91
C PHE A 80 -6.20 19.09 -4.07
N LEU A 81 -5.97 17.78 -4.03
CA LEU A 81 -6.78 16.85 -3.24
C LEU A 81 -6.67 17.13 -1.74
N ILE A 82 -5.46 17.39 -1.22
CA ILE A 82 -5.26 17.77 0.18
C ILE A 82 -6.00 19.08 0.49
N ASP A 83 -5.93 20.08 -0.40
CA ASP A 83 -6.59 21.37 -0.18
C ASP A 83 -8.11 21.25 -0.17
N LYS A 84 -8.66 20.46 -1.10
CA LYS A 84 -10.11 20.29 -1.26
C LYS A 84 -10.72 19.37 -0.20
N TYR A 85 -10.05 18.28 0.13
CA TYR A 85 -10.58 17.22 1.00
C TYR A 85 -9.88 17.14 2.36
N LEU A 86 -9.27 18.24 2.82
CA LEU A 86 -8.46 18.27 4.04
C LEU A 86 -9.14 17.64 5.25
N ASN A 87 -10.44 17.86 5.42
CA ASN A 87 -11.22 17.42 6.58
C ASN A 87 -12.03 16.14 6.33
N SER A 88 -11.86 15.51 5.18
CA SER A 88 -12.54 14.25 4.86
C SER A 88 -11.60 13.07 5.05
N ASP A 89 -12.08 12.05 5.75
CA ASP A 89 -11.45 10.74 5.86
C ASP A 89 -12.29 9.66 5.14
N ASP A 90 -13.29 10.08 4.37
CA ASP A 90 -14.23 9.19 3.72
C ASP A 90 -13.56 8.43 2.57
N ILE A 91 -13.85 7.14 2.50
CA ILE A 91 -13.55 6.30 1.34
C ILE A 91 -14.81 6.24 0.50
N SER A 92 -14.74 6.71 -0.75
CA SER A 92 -15.90 6.65 -1.65
C SER A 92 -16.15 5.20 -2.07
N ASN A 93 -17.33 4.68 -1.74
CA ASN A 93 -17.79 3.34 -2.17
C ASN A 93 -18.59 3.39 -3.48
N SER A 94 -18.72 4.56 -4.12
CA SER A 94 -19.54 4.75 -5.33
C SER A 94 -18.78 4.62 -6.64
N THR A 95 -17.55 4.11 -6.62
CA THR A 95 -16.72 3.96 -7.82
C THR A 95 -17.19 2.74 -8.62
N LYS A 96 -17.61 2.96 -9.89
CA LYS A 96 -17.91 1.87 -10.81
C LYS A 96 -16.63 1.34 -11.45
N VAL A 97 -16.49 0.03 -11.47
CA VAL A 97 -15.35 -0.69 -12.05
C VAL A 97 -15.81 -1.40 -13.32
N LEU A 98 -15.06 -1.23 -14.41
CA LEU A 98 -15.19 -1.98 -15.64
C LEU A 98 -14.12 -3.09 -15.66
N TYR A 99 -14.54 -4.33 -15.53
CA TYR A 99 -13.71 -5.53 -15.73
C TYR A 99 -13.68 -5.84 -17.20
N LEU A 100 -12.50 -5.98 -17.79
CA LEU A 100 -12.34 -6.11 -19.24
C LEU A 100 -11.22 -7.09 -19.57
N ASP A 101 -11.45 -7.84 -20.65
CA ASP A 101 -10.48 -8.73 -21.28
C ASP A 101 -10.67 -8.73 -22.79
N ILE A 102 -9.60 -8.87 -23.58
CA ILE A 102 -9.64 -8.94 -25.03
C ILE A 102 -8.93 -10.20 -25.53
N GLU A 103 -9.42 -10.72 -26.67
CA GLU A 103 -8.72 -11.77 -27.38
C GLU A 103 -8.33 -11.32 -28.79
N VAL A 104 -7.14 -11.71 -29.19
CA VAL A 104 -6.53 -11.30 -30.46
C VAL A 104 -6.26 -12.51 -31.33
N ALA A 105 -6.60 -12.40 -32.62
CA ALA A 105 -6.34 -13.47 -33.60
C ALA A 105 -4.83 -13.76 -33.67
N LYS A 106 -4.51 -15.05 -33.80
CA LYS A 106 -3.17 -15.49 -34.14
C LYS A 106 -2.97 -15.46 -35.64
N GLU A 107 -2.30 -14.44 -36.13
CA GLU A 107 -1.90 -14.35 -37.53
C GLU A 107 -0.43 -14.81 -37.67
N ASP A 108 0.22 -14.57 -38.81
CA ASP A 108 1.59 -15.06 -39.10
C ASP A 108 2.64 -14.67 -38.06
N LYS A 109 2.43 -13.56 -37.32
CA LYS A 109 3.30 -13.09 -36.23
C LYS A 109 2.46 -12.71 -35.01
N TYR A 110 3.04 -12.92 -33.84
CA TYR A 110 2.49 -12.30 -32.63
C TYR A 110 2.59 -10.78 -32.74
N SER A 111 1.48 -10.11 -32.49
CA SER A 111 1.39 -8.66 -32.45
C SER A 111 1.68 -8.16 -31.04
N THR A 112 2.48 -7.11 -30.92
CA THR A 112 2.70 -6.43 -29.63
C THR A 112 1.60 -5.39 -29.38
N PRO A 113 1.39 -4.96 -28.14
CA PRO A 113 0.45 -3.89 -27.85
C PRO A 113 0.76 -2.58 -28.59
N GLU A 114 2.04 -2.30 -28.88
CA GLU A 114 2.50 -1.08 -29.55
C GLU A 114 2.12 -1.09 -31.05
N ASP A 115 2.27 -2.22 -31.72
CA ASP A 115 1.93 -2.32 -33.15
C ASP A 115 0.45 -2.64 -33.38
N ALA A 116 -0.17 -3.37 -32.46
CA ALA A 116 -1.57 -3.81 -32.49
C ALA A 116 -2.02 -4.25 -33.90
N ALA A 117 -1.15 -5.06 -34.58
CA ALA A 117 -1.34 -5.42 -35.99
C ALA A 117 -2.47 -6.41 -36.21
N ASN A 118 -2.65 -7.39 -35.29
CA ASN A 118 -3.61 -8.47 -35.43
C ASN A 118 -5.02 -8.05 -35.01
N THR A 119 -6.00 -8.74 -35.58
CA THR A 119 -7.42 -8.46 -35.37
C THR A 119 -7.90 -8.84 -33.97
N ILE A 120 -8.65 -7.95 -33.30
CA ILE A 120 -9.37 -8.29 -32.07
C ILE A 120 -10.57 -9.17 -32.41
N THR A 121 -10.62 -10.37 -31.85
CA THR A 121 -11.69 -11.35 -32.05
C THR A 121 -12.78 -11.28 -30.99
N SER A 122 -12.46 -10.83 -29.79
CA SER A 122 -13.39 -10.66 -28.69
C SER A 122 -13.03 -9.46 -27.81
N ILE A 123 -14.07 -8.76 -27.32
CA ILE A 123 -13.99 -7.82 -26.20
C ILE A 123 -15.05 -8.23 -25.21
N THR A 124 -14.64 -8.72 -24.05
CA THR A 124 -15.55 -9.12 -22.99
C THR A 124 -15.42 -8.20 -21.79
N TYR A 125 -16.53 -7.80 -21.20
CA TYR A 125 -16.53 -6.92 -20.04
C TYR A 125 -17.73 -7.13 -19.12
N TYR A 126 -17.57 -6.68 -17.88
CA TYR A 126 -18.61 -6.56 -16.87
C TYR A 126 -18.41 -5.22 -16.13
N ALA A 127 -19.48 -4.48 -15.91
CA ALA A 127 -19.41 -3.27 -15.08
C ALA A 127 -20.12 -3.51 -13.74
N THR A 128 -19.53 -3.02 -12.67
CA THR A 128 -20.13 -3.14 -11.32
C THR A 128 -21.58 -2.64 -11.30
N GLY A 129 -22.49 -3.49 -10.88
CA GLY A 129 -23.92 -3.22 -10.81
C GLY A 129 -24.70 -3.61 -12.06
N ASP A 130 -24.04 -4.12 -13.10
CA ASP A 130 -24.74 -4.72 -14.24
C ASP A 130 -25.30 -6.11 -13.85
N GLU A 131 -26.43 -6.48 -14.43
CA GLU A 131 -27.03 -7.81 -14.21
C GLU A 131 -26.33 -8.90 -15.03
N ARG A 132 -25.60 -8.52 -16.08
CA ARG A 132 -25.05 -9.45 -17.07
C ARG A 132 -23.66 -9.07 -17.54
N TYR A 133 -22.88 -10.07 -17.88
CA TYR A 133 -21.65 -9.91 -18.63
C TYR A 133 -21.97 -9.58 -20.09
N THR A 134 -21.08 -8.88 -20.77
CA THR A 134 -21.21 -8.60 -22.20
C THR A 134 -19.98 -9.11 -22.94
N CYS A 135 -20.18 -9.97 -23.92
CA CYS A 135 -19.14 -10.49 -24.81
C CYS A 135 -19.44 -10.03 -26.24
N LEU A 136 -18.58 -9.20 -26.80
CA LEU A 136 -18.62 -8.75 -28.18
C LEU A 136 -17.71 -9.64 -29.01
N LEU A 137 -18.24 -10.36 -30.00
CA LEU A 137 -17.49 -11.31 -30.80
C LEU A 137 -17.44 -10.91 -32.27
N LEU A 138 -16.27 -11.08 -32.86
CA LEU A 138 -16.12 -11.00 -34.32
C LEU A 138 -16.50 -12.35 -34.93
N ASP A 139 -17.48 -12.35 -35.85
CA ASP A 139 -17.85 -13.47 -36.68
C ASP A 139 -17.56 -13.16 -38.15
N SER A 140 -16.30 -13.23 -38.54
CA SER A 140 -15.83 -12.94 -39.89
C SER A 140 -16.32 -13.91 -40.94
N GLU A 141 -16.77 -15.09 -40.53
CA GLU A 141 -17.32 -16.11 -41.44
C GLU A 141 -18.82 -15.94 -41.69
N GLY A 142 -19.48 -15.02 -40.98
CA GLY A 142 -20.89 -14.72 -41.15
C GLY A 142 -21.83 -15.86 -40.74
N ARG A 143 -21.43 -16.66 -39.76
CA ARG A 143 -22.23 -17.76 -39.19
C ARG A 143 -23.48 -17.24 -38.50
N TYR A 144 -23.45 -16.00 -38.04
CA TYR A 144 -24.52 -15.33 -37.30
C TYR A 144 -24.83 -13.95 -37.88
N SER A 145 -26.04 -13.44 -37.71
CA SER A 145 -26.39 -12.09 -38.13
C SER A 145 -25.69 -11.03 -37.30
N SER A 146 -25.04 -10.07 -37.96
CA SER A 146 -24.34 -8.96 -37.31
C SER A 146 -25.29 -8.12 -36.45
N GLY A 147 -24.83 -7.76 -35.23
CA GLY A 147 -25.61 -6.97 -34.26
C GLY A 147 -26.67 -7.77 -33.50
N ASN A 148 -26.82 -9.06 -33.78
CA ASN A 148 -27.71 -9.92 -33.00
C ASN A 148 -27.13 -10.19 -31.62
N SER A 149 -27.94 -9.99 -30.57
CA SER A 149 -27.57 -10.27 -29.18
C SER A 149 -28.30 -11.52 -28.71
N VAL A 150 -27.55 -12.48 -28.19
CA VAL A 150 -28.11 -13.72 -27.62
C VAL A 150 -27.73 -13.76 -26.16
N THR A 151 -28.74 -13.80 -25.27
CA THR A 151 -28.49 -14.03 -23.84
C THR A 151 -28.23 -15.53 -23.62
N THR A 152 -27.16 -15.83 -22.91
CA THR A 152 -26.78 -17.19 -22.53
C THR A 152 -26.54 -17.28 -21.03
N ASP A 153 -26.99 -18.40 -20.46
CA ASP A 153 -26.68 -18.73 -19.07
C ASP A 153 -25.49 -19.68 -19.02
N ILE A 154 -24.55 -19.40 -18.15
CA ILE A 154 -23.34 -20.19 -17.94
C ILE A 154 -23.39 -20.76 -16.53
N GLU A 155 -23.30 -22.08 -16.42
CA GLU A 155 -23.12 -22.76 -15.15
C GLU A 155 -21.65 -22.82 -14.81
N ILE A 156 -21.33 -22.47 -13.56
CA ILE A 156 -19.99 -22.44 -13.02
C ILE A 156 -19.93 -23.36 -11.80
N ASP A 157 -19.05 -24.35 -11.86
CA ASP A 157 -18.77 -25.18 -10.71
C ASP A 157 -17.91 -24.40 -9.70
N THR A 158 -18.43 -24.22 -8.48
CA THR A 158 -17.71 -23.58 -7.40
C THR A 158 -17.56 -24.56 -6.23
N PRO A 159 -16.61 -24.36 -5.32
CA PRO A 159 -16.50 -25.19 -4.10
C PRO A 159 -17.76 -25.22 -3.23
N LYS A 160 -18.66 -24.23 -3.41
CA LYS A 160 -19.93 -24.12 -2.68
C LYS A 160 -21.13 -24.70 -3.44
N GLY A 161 -20.92 -25.21 -4.67
CA GLY A 161 -21.95 -25.75 -5.57
C GLY A 161 -21.99 -25.04 -6.92
N VAL A 162 -22.97 -25.34 -7.75
CA VAL A 162 -23.15 -24.74 -9.06
C VAL A 162 -23.71 -23.31 -8.92
N SER A 163 -23.01 -22.33 -9.45
CA SER A 163 -23.47 -20.96 -9.62
C SER A 163 -23.90 -20.73 -11.08
N ARG A 164 -24.76 -19.76 -11.33
CA ARG A 164 -25.18 -19.36 -12.68
C ARG A 164 -24.91 -17.88 -12.88
N LEU A 165 -24.34 -17.55 -14.03
CA LEU A 165 -24.23 -16.18 -14.51
C LEU A 165 -24.94 -16.05 -15.87
N SER A 166 -25.45 -14.87 -16.16
CA SER A 166 -26.04 -14.54 -17.44
C SER A 166 -25.12 -13.60 -18.22
N ALA A 167 -25.03 -13.81 -19.52
CA ALA A 167 -24.21 -12.98 -20.40
C ALA A 167 -24.93 -12.70 -21.72
N ASP A 168 -24.74 -11.50 -22.23
CA ASP A 168 -25.18 -11.08 -23.56
C ASP A 168 -24.02 -11.22 -24.55
N VAL A 169 -24.15 -12.13 -25.52
CA VAL A 169 -23.16 -12.33 -26.57
C VAL A 169 -23.65 -11.59 -27.82
N VAL A 170 -22.87 -10.65 -28.32
CA VAL A 170 -23.20 -9.82 -29.48
C VAL A 170 -22.23 -10.10 -30.62
N MET A 171 -22.74 -10.55 -31.77
CA MET A 171 -21.93 -10.89 -32.93
C MET A 171 -21.77 -9.71 -33.88
N TYR A 172 -20.55 -9.52 -34.41
CA TYR A 172 -20.22 -8.50 -35.41
C TYR A 172 -19.53 -9.15 -36.61
N SER A 173 -19.91 -8.72 -37.83
CA SER A 173 -19.33 -9.22 -39.08
C SER A 173 -18.02 -8.52 -39.47
N SER A 174 -17.68 -7.42 -38.80
CA SER A 174 -16.42 -6.71 -39.03
C SER A 174 -15.84 -6.21 -37.71
N GLU A 175 -14.51 -6.21 -37.60
CA GLU A 175 -13.82 -5.64 -36.42
C GLU A 175 -14.13 -4.15 -36.24
N ARG A 176 -14.27 -3.41 -37.34
CA ARG A 176 -14.67 -2.00 -37.31
C ARG A 176 -15.98 -1.79 -36.55
N ASP A 177 -16.98 -2.66 -36.81
CA ASP A 177 -18.29 -2.58 -36.16
C ASP A 177 -18.24 -3.10 -34.73
N LEU A 178 -17.39 -4.10 -34.42
CA LEU A 178 -17.12 -4.58 -33.07
C LEU A 178 -16.54 -3.44 -32.20
N LEU A 179 -15.49 -2.76 -32.66
CA LEU A 179 -14.87 -1.65 -31.96
C LEU A 179 -15.83 -0.45 -31.78
N ARG A 180 -16.67 -0.16 -32.77
CA ARG A 180 -17.74 0.85 -32.65
C ARG A 180 -18.82 0.43 -31.66
N GLY A 181 -19.22 -0.83 -31.70
CA GLY A 181 -20.16 -1.41 -30.75
C GLY A 181 -19.66 -1.34 -29.32
N PHE A 182 -18.39 -1.68 -29.08
CA PHE A 182 -17.75 -1.53 -27.80
C PHE A 182 -17.79 -0.07 -27.34
N MET A 183 -17.27 0.87 -28.14
CA MET A 183 -17.23 2.29 -27.77
C MET A 183 -18.64 2.84 -27.50
N GLY A 184 -19.64 2.44 -28.28
CA GLY A 184 -21.04 2.85 -28.10
C GLY A 184 -21.65 2.39 -26.78
N LYS A 185 -21.17 1.28 -26.20
CA LYS A 185 -21.54 0.80 -24.87
C LYS A 185 -20.65 1.42 -23.78
N TYR A 186 -19.34 1.46 -24.00
CA TYR A 186 -18.33 1.99 -23.09
C TYR A 186 -18.64 3.42 -22.61
N VAL A 187 -18.98 4.33 -23.53
CA VAL A 187 -19.29 5.73 -23.19
C VAL A 187 -20.57 5.91 -22.36
N LYS A 188 -21.42 4.86 -22.29
CA LYS A 188 -22.65 4.86 -21.47
C LYS A 188 -22.42 4.30 -20.07
N ILE A 189 -21.31 3.60 -19.87
CA ILE A 189 -20.93 3.05 -18.58
C ILE A 189 -20.21 4.15 -17.81
N GLU A 190 -20.82 4.67 -16.75
CA GLU A 190 -20.21 5.71 -15.91
C GLU A 190 -19.16 5.11 -14.96
N HIS A 191 -18.07 4.57 -15.52
CA HIS A 191 -16.96 3.98 -14.78
C HIS A 191 -15.77 4.95 -14.65
N ASN A 192 -14.99 4.79 -13.61
CA ASN A 192 -13.75 5.54 -13.40
C ASN A 192 -12.55 4.61 -13.21
N ILE A 193 -12.79 3.31 -13.10
CA ILE A 193 -11.76 2.27 -12.98
C ILE A 193 -11.97 1.26 -14.10
N ILE A 194 -10.88 0.87 -14.75
CA ILE A 194 -10.80 -0.31 -15.60
C ILE A 194 -9.85 -1.30 -14.94
N THR A 195 -10.20 -2.56 -14.93
CA THR A 195 -9.37 -3.64 -14.43
C THR A 195 -9.41 -4.87 -15.33
N GLY A 196 -8.37 -5.66 -15.29
CA GLY A 196 -8.20 -6.92 -16.00
C GLY A 196 -6.95 -7.62 -15.52
N TRP A 197 -6.63 -8.78 -16.06
CA TRP A 197 -5.42 -9.52 -15.73
C TRP A 197 -4.28 -9.18 -16.68
N ASN A 198 -3.34 -8.36 -16.25
CA ASN A 198 -2.29 -7.74 -17.06
C ASN A 198 -2.81 -6.66 -18.03
N ALA A 199 -3.97 -6.07 -17.73
CA ALA A 199 -4.65 -5.13 -18.60
C ALA A 199 -3.86 -3.82 -18.83
N GLU A 200 -3.00 -3.40 -17.89
CA GLU A 200 -2.18 -2.18 -18.03
C GLU A 200 -1.12 -2.31 -19.12
N PHE A 201 -0.56 -3.52 -19.31
CA PHE A 201 0.55 -3.75 -20.24
C PHE A 201 0.12 -4.51 -21.52
N PHE A 202 -1.10 -5.04 -21.58
CA PHE A 202 -1.56 -5.75 -22.76
C PHE A 202 -2.92 -5.24 -23.27
N ASP A 203 -4.01 -5.49 -22.56
CA ASP A 203 -5.36 -5.29 -23.10
C ASP A 203 -5.62 -3.83 -23.47
N MET A 204 -5.31 -2.91 -22.57
CA MET A 204 -5.64 -1.50 -22.77
C MET A 204 -4.75 -0.80 -23.80
N PRO A 205 -3.41 -0.97 -23.80
CA PRO A 205 -2.58 -0.46 -24.90
C PRO A 205 -2.94 -1.08 -26.25
N TYR A 206 -3.17 -2.41 -26.29
CA TYR A 206 -3.57 -3.09 -27.53
C TYR A 206 -4.87 -2.54 -28.08
N LEU A 207 -5.91 -2.47 -27.26
CA LEU A 207 -7.22 -1.96 -27.64
C LEU A 207 -7.14 -0.52 -28.16
N TYR A 208 -6.40 0.34 -27.46
CA TYR A 208 -6.22 1.75 -27.86
C TYR A 208 -5.50 1.87 -29.21
N ASN A 209 -4.36 1.20 -29.37
CA ASN A 209 -3.57 1.23 -30.59
C ASN A 209 -4.33 0.56 -31.77
N ARG A 210 -5.07 -0.51 -31.50
CA ARG A 210 -5.94 -1.13 -32.51
C ARG A 210 -7.08 -0.22 -32.96
N MET A 211 -7.69 0.52 -32.03
CA MET A 211 -8.68 1.54 -32.38
C MET A 211 -8.08 2.64 -33.25
N ILE A 212 -6.85 3.07 -32.99
CA ILE A 212 -6.15 4.04 -33.85
C ILE A 212 -5.96 3.47 -35.24
N ASN A 213 -5.48 2.23 -35.36
CA ASN A 213 -5.21 1.56 -36.64
C ASN A 213 -6.48 1.38 -37.50
N VAL A 214 -7.62 1.05 -36.89
CA VAL A 214 -8.86 0.72 -37.61
C VAL A 214 -9.80 1.93 -37.77
N LEU A 215 -9.85 2.83 -36.79
CA LEU A 215 -10.86 3.91 -36.70
C LEU A 215 -10.26 5.32 -36.57
N GLY A 216 -8.96 5.42 -36.34
CA GLY A 216 -8.25 6.68 -36.21
C GLY A 216 -8.19 7.22 -34.78
N TYR A 217 -7.25 8.15 -34.59
CA TYR A 217 -6.86 8.72 -33.30
C TYR A 217 -8.03 9.40 -32.55
N ASP A 218 -8.82 10.20 -33.25
CA ASP A 218 -9.97 10.91 -32.65
C ASP A 218 -11.04 9.96 -32.11
N PHE A 219 -11.15 8.77 -32.69
CA PHE A 219 -12.06 7.77 -32.21
C PHE A 219 -11.54 7.08 -30.95
N ALA A 220 -10.27 6.69 -30.96
CA ALA A 220 -9.63 6.05 -29.81
C ALA A 220 -9.64 6.95 -28.56
N ASN A 221 -9.46 8.25 -28.74
CA ASN A 221 -9.49 9.22 -27.64
C ASN A 221 -10.86 9.36 -26.94
N LYS A 222 -11.94 8.81 -27.51
CA LYS A 222 -13.24 8.73 -26.82
C LYS A 222 -13.25 7.79 -25.61
N LEU A 223 -12.18 7.04 -25.38
CA LEU A 223 -11.96 6.34 -24.11
C LEU A 223 -11.91 7.32 -22.92
N SER A 224 -11.46 8.55 -23.16
CA SER A 224 -11.58 9.63 -22.18
C SER A 224 -12.85 10.47 -22.43
N SER A 225 -13.62 10.73 -21.38
CA SER A 225 -14.80 11.61 -21.45
C SER A 225 -14.47 13.05 -21.89
N ILE A 226 -13.21 13.46 -21.77
CA ILE A 226 -12.70 14.78 -22.20
C ILE A 226 -11.76 14.67 -23.40
N GLY A 227 -11.63 13.50 -24.02
CA GLY A 227 -10.84 13.26 -25.23
C GLY A 227 -9.33 13.30 -25.04
N ILE A 228 -8.82 13.08 -23.81
CA ILE A 228 -7.38 13.10 -23.51
C ILE A 228 -6.94 11.70 -23.10
N VAL A 229 -6.04 11.12 -23.91
CA VAL A 229 -5.33 9.88 -23.62
C VAL A 229 -3.85 10.11 -23.86
N ASP A 230 -3.04 9.95 -22.83
CA ASP A 230 -1.58 10.08 -22.88
C ASP A 230 -0.94 8.70 -22.95
N VAL A 231 -0.02 8.49 -23.89
CA VAL A 231 0.77 7.25 -24.00
C VAL A 231 2.15 7.51 -23.41
N LYS A 232 2.63 6.60 -22.58
CA LYS A 232 3.97 6.65 -21.99
C LYS A 232 4.71 5.36 -22.20
N GLU A 233 5.94 5.46 -22.66
CA GLU A 233 6.87 4.34 -22.70
C GLU A 233 7.44 4.08 -21.30
N THR A 234 7.45 2.82 -20.90
CA THR A 234 8.08 2.33 -19.67
C THR A 234 9.08 1.22 -20.00
N GLN A 235 9.84 0.77 -19.00
CA GLN A 235 10.77 -0.36 -19.17
C GLN A 235 10.04 -1.69 -19.47
N LEU A 236 8.74 -1.77 -19.16
CA LEU A 236 7.90 -2.97 -19.33
C LEU A 236 6.99 -2.91 -20.55
N GLY A 237 7.01 -1.82 -21.33
CA GLY A 237 6.17 -1.58 -22.50
C GLY A 237 5.40 -0.26 -22.40
N GLU A 238 4.53 -0.01 -23.39
CA GLU A 238 3.66 1.16 -23.39
C GLU A 238 2.55 1.03 -22.35
N VAL A 239 2.25 2.12 -21.67
CA VAL A 239 1.07 2.27 -20.81
C VAL A 239 0.27 3.47 -21.26
N ILE A 240 -1.05 3.39 -21.16
CA ILE A 240 -1.95 4.49 -21.50
C ILE A 240 -2.55 5.11 -20.24
N HIS A 241 -2.63 6.44 -20.23
CA HIS A 241 -3.30 7.19 -19.19
C HIS A 241 -4.54 7.87 -19.77
N ILE A 242 -5.71 7.45 -19.34
CA ILE A 242 -6.99 7.95 -19.79
C ILE A 242 -7.48 8.98 -18.78
N ALA A 243 -7.62 10.26 -19.19
CA ALA A 243 -8.12 11.29 -18.29
C ALA A 243 -9.57 10.97 -17.86
N GLY A 244 -9.77 10.85 -16.55
CA GLY A 244 -11.06 10.49 -15.94
C GLY A 244 -11.23 9.01 -15.62
N VAL A 245 -10.35 8.13 -16.12
CA VAL A 245 -10.40 6.68 -15.89
C VAL A 245 -9.02 6.17 -15.47
N THR A 246 -8.96 5.42 -14.40
CA THR A 246 -7.72 4.79 -13.93
C THR A 246 -7.71 3.31 -14.27
N ILE A 247 -6.63 2.83 -14.87
CA ILE A 247 -6.39 1.40 -15.06
C ILE A 247 -5.76 0.88 -13.78
N LEU A 248 -6.46 -0.03 -13.09
CA LEU A 248 -5.95 -0.75 -11.92
C LEU A 248 -5.80 -2.22 -12.29
N ASP A 249 -4.62 -2.60 -12.73
CA ASP A 249 -4.31 -3.97 -13.13
C ASP A 249 -4.45 -4.96 -11.96
N TYR A 250 -5.33 -5.95 -12.08
CA TYR A 250 -5.59 -6.88 -10.99
C TYR A 250 -4.41 -7.80 -10.69
N LEU A 251 -3.61 -8.16 -11.69
CA LEU A 251 -2.36 -8.91 -11.49
C LEU A 251 -1.36 -8.10 -10.64
N PHE A 252 -1.25 -6.80 -10.91
CA PHE A 252 -0.41 -5.91 -10.10
C PHE A 252 -0.94 -5.83 -8.66
N LEU A 253 -2.24 -5.62 -8.47
CA LEU A 253 -2.87 -5.55 -7.13
C LEU A 253 -2.68 -6.86 -6.38
N TYR A 254 -2.85 -8.00 -7.05
CA TYR A 254 -2.63 -9.32 -6.46
C TYR A 254 -1.20 -9.47 -5.94
N LYS A 255 -0.20 -9.16 -6.76
CA LYS A 255 1.22 -9.20 -6.34
C LYS A 255 1.55 -8.22 -5.23
N LYS A 256 0.89 -7.06 -5.21
CA LYS A 256 1.13 -6.02 -4.20
C LYS A 256 0.57 -6.37 -2.82
N PHE A 257 -0.59 -7.00 -2.76
CA PHE A 257 -1.31 -7.23 -1.51
C PHE A 257 -1.23 -8.67 -0.98
N THR A 258 -0.70 -9.61 -1.76
CA THR A 258 -0.41 -10.97 -1.29
C THR A 258 1.06 -11.11 -0.89
N TYR A 259 1.29 -11.82 0.22
CA TYR A 259 2.64 -12.05 0.75
C TYR A 259 3.18 -13.44 0.40
N THR A 260 2.35 -14.29 -0.18
CA THR A 260 2.73 -15.66 -0.54
C THR A 260 3.16 -15.70 -2.00
N ASP A 261 4.40 -16.11 -2.24
CA ASP A 261 4.87 -16.31 -3.60
C ASP A 261 4.16 -17.50 -4.25
N GLN A 262 3.74 -17.29 -5.50
CA GLN A 262 3.08 -18.31 -6.30
C GLN A 262 4.06 -18.93 -7.30
N SER A 263 3.81 -20.17 -7.71
CA SER A 263 4.64 -20.88 -8.70
C SER A 263 4.69 -20.12 -10.04
N ASN A 264 3.62 -19.51 -10.42
CA ASN A 264 3.48 -18.53 -11.50
C ASN A 264 2.24 -17.68 -11.27
N TYR A 265 2.13 -16.57 -12.01
CA TYR A 265 1.03 -15.61 -11.89
C TYR A 265 0.08 -15.62 -13.09
N ARG A 266 -0.11 -16.79 -13.73
CA ARG A 266 -1.15 -16.95 -14.76
C ARG A 266 -2.53 -16.93 -14.11
N LEU A 267 -3.51 -16.34 -14.81
CA LEU A 267 -4.89 -16.23 -14.29
C LEU A 267 -5.44 -17.59 -13.84
N ASP A 268 -5.26 -18.65 -14.63
CA ASP A 268 -5.72 -20.01 -14.30
C ASP A 268 -5.07 -20.55 -13.00
N THR A 269 -3.77 -20.32 -12.81
CA THR A 269 -3.06 -20.80 -11.61
C THR A 269 -3.56 -20.09 -10.36
N ILE A 270 -3.71 -18.78 -10.43
CA ILE A 270 -4.20 -17.98 -9.30
C ILE A 270 -5.68 -18.31 -9.03
N ALA A 271 -6.50 -18.50 -10.07
CA ALA A 271 -7.89 -18.88 -9.91
C ALA A 271 -8.07 -20.23 -9.21
N LYS A 272 -7.27 -21.24 -9.59
CA LYS A 272 -7.26 -22.55 -8.89
C LYS A 272 -6.85 -22.41 -7.43
N TYR A 273 -5.85 -21.57 -7.14
CA TYR A 273 -5.39 -21.34 -5.78
C TYR A 273 -6.42 -20.57 -4.93
N GLU A 274 -6.94 -19.47 -5.45
CA GLU A 274 -7.83 -18.59 -4.70
C GLU A 274 -9.28 -19.07 -4.67
N LEU A 275 -9.80 -19.55 -5.82
CA LEU A 275 -11.22 -19.85 -5.99
C LEU A 275 -11.52 -21.35 -5.99
N GLY A 276 -10.47 -22.22 -6.04
CA GLY A 276 -10.64 -23.66 -6.19
C GLY A 276 -11.15 -24.10 -7.58
N ARG A 277 -11.15 -23.20 -8.56
CA ARG A 277 -11.56 -23.42 -9.93
C ARG A 277 -10.70 -22.59 -10.89
N GLY A 278 -10.65 -22.96 -12.15
CA GLY A 278 -9.84 -22.28 -13.17
C GLY A 278 -10.62 -21.92 -14.41
N LYS A 279 -9.88 -21.67 -15.48
CA LYS A 279 -10.41 -21.40 -16.82
C LYS A 279 -11.11 -22.62 -17.44
N ILE A 280 -11.91 -22.41 -18.47
CA ILE A 280 -12.51 -23.49 -19.24
C ILE A 280 -11.43 -24.22 -20.03
N GLU A 281 -11.37 -25.54 -19.89
CA GLU A 281 -10.46 -26.38 -20.66
C GLU A 281 -10.96 -26.58 -22.10
N TYR A 282 -10.04 -26.51 -23.06
CA TYR A 282 -10.32 -26.71 -24.47
C TYR A 282 -9.16 -27.45 -25.16
N GLU A 283 -9.46 -28.06 -26.32
CA GLU A 283 -8.47 -28.77 -27.14
C GLU A 283 -7.83 -27.80 -28.16
N GLY A 284 -6.53 -28.00 -28.43
CA GLY A 284 -5.78 -27.20 -29.37
C GLY A 284 -5.34 -25.86 -28.83
N ASP A 285 -5.27 -24.84 -29.67
CA ASP A 285 -5.03 -23.45 -29.28
C ASP A 285 -6.33 -22.61 -29.36
N LEU A 286 -6.25 -21.38 -28.85
CA LEU A 286 -7.42 -20.50 -28.75
C LEU A 286 -7.96 -20.10 -30.12
N ASP A 287 -7.12 -19.98 -31.15
CA ASP A 287 -7.52 -19.71 -32.53
C ASP A 287 -8.29 -20.92 -33.14
N TYR A 288 -7.87 -22.14 -32.81
CA TYR A 288 -8.63 -23.33 -33.15
C TYR A 288 -10.01 -23.34 -32.51
N LEU A 289 -10.09 -23.02 -31.21
CA LEU A 289 -11.38 -22.92 -30.51
C LEU A 289 -12.29 -21.85 -31.15
N TYR A 290 -11.75 -20.68 -31.44
CA TYR A 290 -12.50 -19.59 -32.10
C TYR A 290 -13.11 -20.03 -33.46
N ARG A 291 -12.36 -20.79 -34.26
CA ARG A 291 -12.82 -21.27 -35.58
C ARG A 291 -13.79 -22.44 -35.48
N THR A 292 -13.61 -23.34 -34.53
CA THR A 292 -14.37 -24.60 -34.45
C THR A 292 -15.59 -24.53 -33.54
N ASP A 293 -15.50 -23.78 -32.41
CA ASP A 293 -16.59 -23.66 -31.44
C ASP A 293 -16.66 -22.25 -30.85
N ILE A 294 -17.26 -21.34 -31.62
CA ILE A 294 -17.38 -19.93 -31.19
C ILE A 294 -18.24 -19.75 -29.94
N GLN A 295 -19.16 -20.69 -29.65
CA GLN A 295 -19.97 -20.63 -28.43
C GLN A 295 -19.13 -20.96 -27.19
N LYS A 296 -18.29 -21.97 -27.27
CA LYS A 296 -17.34 -22.31 -26.21
C LYS A 296 -16.27 -21.23 -26.05
N PHE A 297 -15.83 -20.63 -27.18
CA PHE A 297 -14.93 -19.48 -27.16
C PHE A 297 -15.54 -18.28 -26.43
N ALA A 298 -16.83 -17.97 -26.68
CA ALA A 298 -17.54 -16.92 -25.94
C ALA A 298 -17.60 -17.21 -24.44
N LYS A 299 -17.93 -18.45 -24.05
CA LYS A 299 -17.96 -18.86 -22.64
C LYS A 299 -16.59 -18.75 -21.99
N TYR A 300 -15.52 -19.14 -22.69
CA TYR A 300 -14.15 -19.00 -22.22
C TYR A 300 -13.83 -17.55 -21.86
N ASN A 301 -14.08 -16.61 -22.78
CA ASN A 301 -13.83 -15.18 -22.55
C ASN A 301 -14.65 -14.60 -21.40
N ILE A 302 -15.91 -15.03 -21.25
CA ILE A 302 -16.79 -14.57 -20.17
C ILE A 302 -16.25 -15.05 -18.81
N ILE A 303 -15.78 -16.30 -18.74
CA ILE A 303 -15.19 -16.86 -17.52
C ILE A 303 -13.90 -16.13 -17.15
N ASP A 304 -13.07 -15.72 -18.11
CA ASP A 304 -11.83 -14.98 -17.81
C ASP A 304 -12.13 -13.65 -17.09
N VAL A 305 -13.15 -12.92 -17.52
CA VAL A 305 -13.61 -11.71 -16.83
C VAL A 305 -14.26 -12.04 -15.48
N GLU A 306 -15.08 -13.10 -15.43
CA GLU A 306 -15.76 -13.53 -14.22
C GLU A 306 -14.78 -13.92 -13.10
N LEU A 307 -13.67 -14.58 -13.43
CA LEU A 307 -12.64 -14.94 -12.46
C LEU A 307 -12.06 -13.69 -11.75
N ILE A 308 -11.92 -12.58 -12.48
CA ILE A 308 -11.41 -11.33 -11.90
C ILE A 308 -12.47 -10.68 -10.99
N VAL A 309 -13.75 -10.72 -11.40
CA VAL A 309 -14.87 -10.28 -10.54
C VAL A 309 -14.90 -11.11 -9.24
N ALA A 310 -14.80 -12.44 -9.35
CA ALA A 310 -14.78 -13.33 -8.20
C ALA A 310 -13.54 -13.13 -7.28
N PHE A 311 -12.39 -12.73 -7.85
CA PHE A 311 -11.25 -12.31 -7.04
C PHE A 311 -11.60 -11.08 -6.22
N GLU A 312 -12.19 -10.04 -6.83
CA GLU A 312 -12.53 -8.82 -6.11
C GLU A 312 -13.59 -9.06 -5.03
N GLU A 313 -14.59 -9.89 -5.31
CA GLU A 313 -15.59 -10.30 -4.30
C GLU A 313 -14.96 -11.02 -3.09
N LYS A 314 -13.85 -11.75 -3.30
CA LYS A 314 -13.14 -12.46 -2.23
C LYS A 314 -12.07 -11.62 -1.56
N LEU A 315 -11.29 -10.86 -2.31
CA LEU A 315 -10.01 -10.28 -1.88
C LEU A 315 -10.10 -8.77 -1.62
N HIS A 316 -11.06 -8.06 -2.24
CA HIS A 316 -11.30 -6.62 -2.06
C HIS A 316 -10.05 -5.75 -2.32
N PHE A 317 -9.25 -6.10 -3.33
CA PHE A 317 -7.97 -5.41 -3.58
C PHE A 317 -8.16 -4.05 -4.27
N ILE A 318 -9.18 -3.89 -5.12
CA ILE A 318 -9.53 -2.59 -5.70
C ILE A 318 -10.00 -1.64 -4.59
N GLU A 319 -10.92 -2.10 -3.73
CA GLU A 319 -11.40 -1.29 -2.59
C GLU A 319 -10.25 -0.90 -1.66
N THR A 320 -9.32 -1.83 -1.38
CA THR A 320 -8.11 -1.56 -0.58
C THR A 320 -7.22 -0.51 -1.25
N ALA A 321 -7.00 -0.61 -2.57
CA ALA A 321 -6.20 0.33 -3.33
C ALA A 321 -6.81 1.75 -3.32
N LEU A 322 -8.11 1.85 -3.56
CA LEU A 322 -8.84 3.12 -3.50
C LEU A 322 -8.79 3.74 -2.10
N GLY A 323 -8.96 2.91 -1.07
CA GLY A 323 -8.87 3.35 0.33
C GLY A 323 -7.49 3.90 0.70
N LEU A 324 -6.41 3.26 0.25
CA LEU A 324 -5.05 3.76 0.44
C LEU A 324 -4.83 5.11 -0.28
N CYS A 325 -5.31 5.25 -1.52
CA CYS A 325 -5.20 6.48 -2.28
C CYS A 325 -6.03 7.62 -1.65
N HIS A 326 -7.23 7.34 -1.16
CA HIS A 326 -8.06 8.33 -0.45
C HIS A 326 -7.41 8.77 0.86
N LYS A 327 -6.89 7.85 1.68
CA LYS A 327 -6.13 8.19 2.90
C LYS A 327 -4.87 9.01 2.58
N GLY A 328 -4.24 8.75 1.43
CA GLY A 328 -3.07 9.47 0.93
C GLY A 328 -3.40 10.77 0.18
N HIS A 329 -4.65 11.06 -0.15
CA HIS A 329 -5.04 12.19 -1.02
C HIS A 329 -4.23 12.22 -2.32
N VAL A 330 -4.09 11.07 -2.99
CA VAL A 330 -3.35 10.91 -4.25
C VAL A 330 -4.24 10.32 -5.34
N GLN A 331 -3.90 10.52 -6.60
CA GLN A 331 -4.63 9.87 -7.71
C GLN A 331 -4.56 8.35 -7.61
N HIS A 332 -5.57 7.62 -8.09
CA HIS A 332 -5.65 6.17 -7.90
C HIS A 332 -4.50 5.40 -8.57
N SER A 333 -3.94 5.90 -9.67
CA SER A 333 -2.74 5.31 -10.30
C SER A 333 -1.49 5.37 -9.41
N ASP A 334 -1.43 6.29 -8.43
CA ASP A 334 -0.31 6.39 -7.51
C ASP A 334 -0.24 5.22 -6.50
N ILE A 335 -1.23 4.31 -6.51
CA ILE A 335 -1.17 3.06 -5.73
C ILE A 335 0.09 2.23 -6.06
N GLN A 336 0.64 2.38 -7.26
CA GLN A 336 1.88 1.74 -7.67
C GLN A 336 3.05 2.17 -6.77
N PHE A 337 3.05 3.40 -6.28
CA PHE A 337 4.13 4.00 -5.50
C PHE A 337 3.75 4.14 -4.02
N THR A 338 4.22 3.23 -3.20
CA THR A 338 3.98 3.26 -1.74
C THR A 338 4.39 4.60 -1.12
N SER A 339 5.49 5.19 -1.59
CA SER A 339 5.94 6.50 -1.13
C SER A 339 4.97 7.64 -1.46
N ALA A 340 4.18 7.54 -2.54
CA ALA A 340 3.27 8.60 -2.95
C ALA A 340 2.08 8.73 -1.99
N TYR A 341 1.35 7.64 -1.71
CA TYR A 341 0.21 7.72 -0.80
C TYR A 341 0.63 7.95 0.66
N LEU A 342 1.82 7.50 1.07
CA LEU A 342 2.35 7.82 2.41
C LEU A 342 2.80 9.29 2.51
N ASP A 343 3.44 9.84 1.47
CA ASP A 343 3.79 11.26 1.42
C ASP A 343 2.54 12.14 1.52
N GLY A 344 1.51 11.82 0.73
CA GLY A 344 0.23 12.53 0.78
C GLY A 344 -0.48 12.44 2.13
N ALA A 345 -0.45 11.27 2.79
CA ALA A 345 -1.03 11.09 4.12
C ALA A 345 -0.30 11.92 5.18
N ILE A 346 1.04 11.98 5.13
CA ILE A 346 1.83 12.81 6.05
C ILE A 346 1.63 14.30 5.77
N LEU A 347 1.62 14.71 4.49
CA LEU A 347 1.32 16.10 4.11
C LEU A 347 -0.07 16.52 4.61
N THR A 348 -1.07 15.66 4.48
CA THR A 348 -2.43 15.89 5.01
C THR A 348 -2.41 16.05 6.53
N TYR A 349 -1.68 15.17 7.22
CA TYR A 349 -1.51 15.26 8.67
C TYR A 349 -0.83 16.57 9.09
N CYS A 350 0.28 16.95 8.41
CA CYS A 350 0.96 18.20 8.68
C CYS A 350 0.03 19.40 8.49
N LYS A 351 -0.70 19.43 7.37
CA LYS A 351 -1.62 20.55 7.08
C LYS A 351 -2.78 20.64 8.08
N ARG A 352 -3.37 19.51 8.51
CA ARG A 352 -4.40 19.48 9.57
C ARG A 352 -3.89 20.04 10.90
N ASN A 353 -2.61 19.90 11.16
CA ASN A 353 -1.97 20.39 12.39
C ASN A 353 -1.23 21.74 12.19
N SER A 354 -1.53 22.48 11.12
CA SER A 354 -0.91 23.77 10.79
C SER A 354 0.62 23.72 10.71
N MET A 355 1.17 22.57 10.34
CA MET A 355 2.59 22.33 10.11
C MET A 355 2.89 22.28 8.61
N VAL A 356 4.11 22.66 8.25
CA VAL A 356 4.62 22.59 6.88
C VAL A 356 5.73 21.55 6.80
N ALA A 357 5.61 20.60 5.88
CA ALA A 357 6.62 19.57 5.69
C ALA A 357 7.84 20.10 4.93
N SER A 358 8.99 19.42 5.09
CA SER A 358 10.17 19.72 4.27
C SER A 358 9.93 19.38 2.79
N SER A 359 10.71 19.97 1.90
CA SER A 359 10.75 19.56 0.49
C SER A 359 11.57 18.27 0.34
N ASN A 360 11.19 17.41 -0.61
CA ASN A 360 11.99 16.24 -0.95
C ASN A 360 13.36 16.67 -1.50
N ARG A 361 14.43 16.21 -0.89
CA ARG A 361 15.81 16.45 -1.27
C ARG A 361 16.53 15.12 -1.35
N SER A 362 16.34 14.41 -2.45
CA SER A 362 16.95 13.10 -2.62
C SER A 362 18.50 13.19 -2.54
N LYS A 363 19.08 12.62 -1.50
CA LYS A 363 20.51 12.29 -1.40
C LYS A 363 20.63 10.78 -1.30
N ARG A 364 21.48 10.18 -2.14
CA ARG A 364 21.80 8.75 -2.04
C ARG A 364 23.00 8.59 -1.10
N ASP A 365 22.76 8.20 0.14
CA ASP A 365 23.80 8.02 1.17
C ASP A 365 24.23 6.54 1.33
N GLY A 366 24.32 5.79 0.23
CA GLY A 366 24.72 4.38 0.25
C GLY A 366 23.64 3.41 0.73
N GLN A 367 23.98 2.13 0.86
CA GLN A 367 23.06 1.08 1.29
C GLN A 367 22.87 1.10 2.81
N ALA A 368 21.63 1.00 3.28
CA ALA A 368 21.29 0.89 4.69
C ALA A 368 21.37 -0.57 5.19
N ILE A 369 21.64 -0.75 6.48
CA ILE A 369 21.68 -2.06 7.13
C ILE A 369 20.24 -2.56 7.30
N GLY A 370 19.96 -3.77 6.79
CA GLY A 370 18.65 -4.41 6.81
C GLY A 370 18.31 -5.13 8.12
N ALA A 371 17.27 -5.97 8.08
CA ALA A 371 16.79 -6.76 9.21
C ALA A 371 17.78 -7.87 9.61
N PHE A 372 17.69 -8.33 10.87
CA PHE A 372 18.40 -9.51 11.34
C PHE A 372 17.64 -10.78 10.91
N VAL A 373 18.37 -11.69 10.27
CA VAL A 373 17.88 -13.02 9.94
C VAL A 373 18.83 -14.04 10.55
N ARG A 374 18.34 -14.85 11.48
CA ARG A 374 19.12 -15.96 12.06
C ARG A 374 19.13 -17.11 11.06
N THR A 375 20.31 -17.66 10.78
CA THR A 375 20.42 -18.88 9.98
C THR A 375 19.73 -20.04 10.71
N PRO A 376 18.75 -20.72 10.09
CA PRO A 376 18.07 -21.83 10.73
C PRO A 376 19.04 -23.02 10.86
N THR A 377 18.90 -23.79 11.95
CA THR A 377 19.56 -25.08 12.08
C THR A 377 18.69 -26.14 11.40
N PRO A 378 19.15 -26.79 10.31
CA PRO A 378 18.35 -27.82 9.66
C PRO A 378 18.07 -29.00 10.58
N GLY A 379 16.84 -29.50 10.60
CA GLY A 379 16.46 -30.63 11.43
C GLY A 379 14.94 -30.83 11.47
N LEU A 380 14.54 -31.94 12.06
CA LEU A 380 13.14 -32.23 12.40
C LEU A 380 12.91 -31.90 13.89
N TYR A 381 12.01 -30.98 14.15
CA TYR A 381 11.70 -30.53 15.51
C TYR A 381 10.29 -30.97 15.90
N ASN A 382 10.13 -31.59 17.07
CA ASN A 382 8.82 -32.04 17.57
C ASN A 382 7.99 -30.91 18.16
N TRP A 383 8.65 -29.86 18.65
CA TRP A 383 8.03 -28.68 19.26
C TRP A 383 8.70 -27.42 18.75
N VAL A 384 7.91 -26.52 18.20
CA VAL A 384 8.36 -25.22 17.70
C VAL A 384 7.59 -24.13 18.42
N TYR A 385 8.31 -23.20 19.04
CA TYR A 385 7.75 -22.00 19.65
C TYR A 385 7.95 -20.82 18.73
N ASP A 386 6.86 -20.18 18.33
CA ASP A 386 6.89 -18.97 17.51
C ASP A 386 6.53 -17.77 18.39
N LEU A 387 7.45 -16.79 18.47
CA LEU A 387 7.29 -15.55 19.21
C LEU A 387 7.28 -14.39 18.22
N ASP A 388 6.13 -13.75 18.07
CA ASP A 388 5.96 -12.56 17.22
C ASP A 388 5.90 -11.28 18.05
N LEU A 389 6.70 -10.28 17.64
CA LEU A 389 6.70 -8.94 18.24
C LEU A 389 5.74 -8.05 17.45
N THR A 390 4.58 -7.79 18.05
CA THR A 390 3.52 -7.00 17.43
C THR A 390 4.02 -5.64 16.96
N SER A 391 4.02 -5.42 15.63
CA SER A 391 4.35 -4.14 14.99
C SER A 391 5.73 -3.59 15.41
N LEU A 392 6.77 -4.45 15.45
CA LEU A 392 8.10 -4.12 15.99
C LEU A 392 8.66 -2.78 15.46
N TYR A 393 8.69 -2.56 14.15
CA TYR A 393 9.27 -1.34 13.58
C TYR A 393 8.43 -0.09 13.85
N PRO A 394 7.10 -0.08 13.68
CA PRO A 394 6.27 1.04 14.13
C PRO A 394 6.44 1.37 15.61
N MET A 395 6.54 0.35 16.49
CA MET A 395 6.72 0.55 17.92
C MET A 395 8.10 1.13 18.25
N ASN A 396 9.17 0.72 17.56
CA ASN A 396 10.49 1.33 17.70
C ASN A 396 10.46 2.83 17.34
N ILE A 397 9.80 3.18 16.24
CA ILE A 397 9.65 4.56 15.79
C ILE A 397 8.91 5.39 16.85
N ILE A 398 7.79 4.88 17.35
CA ILE A 398 6.97 5.60 18.36
C ILE A 398 7.73 5.74 19.70
N SER A 399 8.32 4.65 20.19
CA SER A 399 8.98 4.61 21.52
C SER A 399 10.22 5.48 21.58
N LEU A 400 11.02 5.47 20.51
CA LEU A 400 12.23 6.27 20.41
C LEU A 400 11.99 7.66 19.83
N ASN A 401 10.78 7.96 19.36
CA ASN A 401 10.44 9.23 18.72
C ASN A 401 11.26 9.50 17.45
N ILE A 402 11.45 8.46 16.60
CA ILE A 402 12.28 8.53 15.39
C ILE A 402 11.58 9.37 14.32
N SER A 403 12.11 10.55 14.04
CA SER A 403 11.66 11.45 12.97
C SER A 403 12.81 12.35 12.55
N PRO A 404 12.86 12.85 11.30
CA PRO A 404 13.96 13.74 10.88
C PRO A 404 14.16 14.95 11.78
N GLU A 405 13.08 15.58 12.21
CA GLU A 405 13.07 16.80 13.01
C GLU A 405 13.30 16.58 14.50
N THR A 406 13.30 15.34 14.97
CA THR A 406 13.60 14.99 16.37
C THR A 406 15.02 14.48 16.59
N LYS A 407 15.78 14.24 15.51
CA LYS A 407 17.19 13.87 15.60
C LYS A 407 17.99 14.93 16.35
N TYR A 408 18.80 14.50 17.32
CA TYR A 408 19.62 15.41 18.11
C TYR A 408 21.12 15.25 17.79
N CYS A 409 21.69 14.10 18.10
CA CYS A 409 23.09 13.81 17.81
C CYS A 409 23.30 12.32 17.54
N ARG A 410 24.49 11.96 17.09
CA ARG A 410 24.95 10.59 16.94
C ARG A 410 26.17 10.36 17.83
N ILE A 411 26.16 9.28 18.56
CA ILE A 411 27.29 8.78 19.32
C ILE A 411 28.03 7.81 18.39
N LYS A 412 29.24 8.20 17.93
CA LYS A 412 29.93 7.47 16.83
C LYS A 412 30.42 6.08 17.26
N ASN A 413 30.86 5.94 18.48
CA ASN A 413 31.42 4.70 19.03
C ASN A 413 30.47 4.02 20.03
N TYR A 414 29.15 4.14 19.79
CA TYR A 414 28.13 3.54 20.66
C TYR A 414 28.10 2.03 20.48
N ASP A 415 28.26 1.31 21.60
CA ASP A 415 28.01 -0.11 21.72
C ASP A 415 27.02 -0.35 22.86
N GLU A 416 25.87 -0.95 22.52
CA GLU A 416 24.75 -1.09 23.45
C GLU A 416 25.05 -1.97 24.64
N GLU A 417 25.79 -3.08 24.47
CA GLU A 417 26.14 -3.98 25.56
C GLU A 417 27.14 -3.33 26.53
N SER A 418 28.17 -2.70 26.00
CA SER A 418 29.17 -1.98 26.80
C SER A 418 28.53 -0.82 27.56
N PHE A 419 27.66 -0.08 26.90
CA PHE A 419 26.93 1.03 27.51
C PHE A 419 26.04 0.56 28.67
N ALA A 420 25.28 -0.53 28.45
CA ALA A 420 24.36 -1.08 29.47
C ALA A 420 25.11 -1.63 30.71
N ARG A 421 26.27 -2.28 30.50
CA ARG A 421 27.08 -2.84 31.57
C ARG A 421 27.82 -1.75 32.40
N GLY A 422 27.93 -0.54 31.87
CA GLY A 422 28.74 0.53 32.41
C GLY A 422 30.22 0.40 32.02
N ASN A 423 30.75 1.40 31.37
CA ASN A 423 32.14 1.47 30.96
C ASN A 423 32.71 2.87 31.23
N THR A 424 34.02 3.02 31.10
CA THR A 424 34.75 4.27 31.23
C THR A 424 35.20 4.86 29.91
N ASP A 425 34.65 4.34 28.76
CA ASP A 425 35.00 4.76 27.43
C ASP A 425 34.60 6.22 27.17
N THR A 426 35.31 6.87 26.27
CA THR A 426 34.95 8.20 25.78
C THR A 426 34.03 8.08 24.59
N TYR A 427 32.89 8.73 24.67
CA TYR A 427 31.90 8.80 23.61
C TYR A 427 32.10 10.08 22.80
N GLU A 428 32.31 9.93 21.47
CA GLU A 428 32.36 11.05 20.53
C GLU A 428 30.95 11.41 20.07
N ILE A 429 30.61 12.70 20.14
CA ILE A 429 29.28 13.21 19.80
C ILE A 429 29.34 13.98 18.47
N GLU A 430 28.54 13.58 17.52
CA GLU A 430 28.30 14.26 16.26
C GLU A 430 26.89 14.84 16.24
N TYR A 431 26.75 16.17 16.27
CA TYR A 431 25.45 16.82 16.22
C TYR A 431 24.92 16.77 14.78
N LEU A 432 23.74 16.15 14.63
CA LEU A 432 23.09 15.94 13.33
C LEU A 432 22.21 17.16 13.01
N ARG A 433 22.84 18.23 12.55
CA ARG A 433 22.12 19.38 11.99
C ARG A 433 21.73 19.07 10.57
N ASP A 434 20.45 19.21 10.25
CA ASP A 434 20.09 19.41 8.85
C ASP A 434 20.62 20.79 8.43
N ASN A 435 21.41 20.86 7.35
CA ASN A 435 22.01 22.08 6.82
C ASN A 435 20.98 23.05 6.20
N THR A 436 19.83 23.20 6.84
CA THR A 436 18.89 24.25 6.47
C THR A 436 19.39 25.58 7.02
N ALA A 437 19.61 26.54 6.15
CA ALA A 437 20.31 27.80 6.39
C ALA A 437 19.73 28.70 7.48
N LEU A 438 18.74 28.28 8.25
CA LEU A 438 18.02 29.11 9.22
C LEU A 438 17.92 28.47 10.62
N GLY A 439 18.93 27.70 11.02
CA GLY A 439 19.08 27.33 12.44
C GLY A 439 17.90 26.57 13.04
N SER A 440 17.33 25.61 12.28
CA SER A 440 16.23 24.79 12.76
C SER A 440 16.55 24.06 14.06
N PHE A 441 17.82 23.72 14.28
CA PHE A 441 18.29 23.11 15.50
C PHE A 441 18.10 24.05 16.72
N ASP A 442 18.51 25.30 16.62
CA ASP A 442 18.39 26.28 17.71
C ASP A 442 16.94 26.64 18.01
N THR A 443 16.07 26.61 17.00
CA THR A 443 14.64 26.89 17.13
C THR A 443 13.90 25.74 17.83
N VAL A 444 14.31 24.50 17.57
CA VAL A 444 13.66 23.29 18.11
C VAL A 444 14.20 22.92 19.49
N PHE A 445 15.50 23.11 19.73
CA PHE A 445 16.18 22.60 20.92
C PHE A 445 16.64 23.70 21.90
N GLY A 446 16.48 24.97 21.53
CA GLY A 446 16.91 26.10 22.37
C GLY A 446 18.41 26.35 22.31
N SER A 447 19.11 27.09 22.93
CA SER A 447 20.52 27.46 23.01
C SER A 447 21.53 26.82 22.02
N GLY A 448 22.47 27.60 21.55
CA GLY A 448 23.44 27.24 20.52
C GLY A 448 24.32 26.01 20.86
N VAL A 449 24.57 25.21 19.82
CA VAL A 449 25.41 23.99 19.88
C VAL A 449 26.88 24.30 20.26
N GLU A 450 27.27 25.55 20.32
CA GLU A 450 28.65 25.95 20.68
C GLU A 450 29.05 25.56 22.10
N ASP A 451 28.06 25.49 23.02
CA ASP A 451 28.26 25.09 24.42
C ASP A 451 28.05 23.60 24.70
N GLU A 452 27.69 22.80 23.66
CA GLU A 452 27.41 21.38 23.82
C GLU A 452 28.71 20.53 23.80
N PRO A 453 28.82 19.49 24.64
CA PRO A 453 30.02 18.66 24.69
C PRO A 453 30.24 17.86 23.41
N LYS A 454 31.49 17.85 22.90
CA LYS A 454 31.90 17.01 21.77
C LYS A 454 32.29 15.60 22.19
N GLU A 455 32.67 15.44 23.46
CA GLU A 455 33.07 14.17 24.06
C GLU A 455 32.46 14.05 25.45
N ILE A 456 32.06 12.82 25.82
CA ILE A 456 31.57 12.49 27.17
C ILE A 456 32.28 11.24 27.67
N HIS A 457 32.82 11.26 28.88
CA HIS A 457 33.56 10.15 29.45
C HIS A 457 32.68 9.31 30.39
N GLY A 458 32.65 8.02 30.10
CA GLY A 458 31.96 7.00 30.88
C GLY A 458 30.44 6.91 30.62
N SER A 459 29.91 5.71 30.77
CA SER A 459 28.50 5.41 30.55
C SER A 459 27.56 6.19 31.46
N ASP A 460 27.94 6.45 32.71
CA ASP A 460 27.06 7.15 33.65
C ASP A 460 26.92 8.64 33.31
N SER A 461 28.02 9.30 32.90
CA SER A 461 27.95 10.67 32.39
C SER A 461 27.12 10.76 31.10
N MET A 462 27.24 9.76 30.23
CA MET A 462 26.43 9.68 29.02
C MET A 462 24.94 9.44 29.33
N LYS A 463 24.62 8.58 30.31
CA LYS A 463 23.22 8.39 30.76
C LYS A 463 22.65 9.71 31.30
N GLN A 464 23.44 10.45 32.11
CA GLN A 464 23.02 11.75 32.64
C GLN A 464 22.78 12.76 31.50
N PHE A 465 23.67 12.81 30.50
CA PHE A 465 23.49 13.66 29.31
C PHE A 465 22.18 13.36 28.58
N LEU A 466 21.84 12.07 28.38
CA LEU A 466 20.59 11.66 27.74
C LEU A 466 19.35 12.06 28.57
N VAL A 467 19.43 11.89 29.90
CA VAL A 467 18.33 12.23 30.82
C VAL A 467 18.11 13.74 30.89
N ASP A 468 19.17 14.53 31.05
CA ASP A 468 19.10 16.00 31.19
C ASP A 468 18.46 16.66 29.94
N ARG A 469 18.64 16.04 28.77
CA ARG A 469 18.11 16.53 27.49
C ARG A 469 16.84 15.82 27.03
N ASN A 470 16.32 14.90 27.83
CA ASN A 470 15.15 14.07 27.52
C ASN A 470 15.31 13.38 26.16
N LEU A 471 16.43 12.66 25.96
CA LEU A 471 16.75 11.97 24.72
C LEU A 471 16.49 10.46 24.83
N SER A 472 15.99 9.86 23.77
CA SER A 472 16.10 8.42 23.52
C SER A 472 17.34 8.15 22.68
N ILE A 473 17.85 6.91 22.72
CA ILE A 473 18.97 6.45 21.92
C ILE A 473 18.60 5.17 21.18
N ALA A 474 18.91 5.13 19.90
CA ALA A 474 18.75 3.94 19.06
C ALA A 474 20.04 3.12 19.01
N SER A 475 19.96 1.84 18.62
CA SER A 475 21.13 0.94 18.59
C SER A 475 22.22 1.34 17.60
N ASN A 476 21.95 2.26 16.66
CA ASN A 476 22.98 2.87 15.79
C ASN A 476 23.65 4.11 16.41
N GLY A 477 23.38 4.42 17.69
CA GLY A 477 23.91 5.56 18.39
C GLY A 477 23.23 6.90 18.08
N VAL A 478 22.21 6.94 17.25
CA VAL A 478 21.45 8.17 16.99
C VAL A 478 20.48 8.43 18.12
N THR A 479 20.44 9.69 18.57
CA THR A 479 19.56 10.14 19.66
C THR A 479 18.44 11.00 19.13
N TYR A 480 17.27 10.92 19.78
CA TYR A 480 16.07 11.66 19.41
C TYR A 480 15.49 12.37 20.62
N SER A 481 15.12 13.64 20.45
CA SER A 481 14.47 14.42 21.48
C SER A 481 13.04 13.94 21.73
N LYS A 482 12.67 13.80 22.99
CA LYS A 482 11.31 13.47 23.45
C LYS A 482 10.53 14.70 23.95
N ASN A 483 11.08 15.91 23.81
CA ASN A 483 10.44 17.14 24.26
C ASN A 483 9.17 17.47 23.46
N ARG A 484 9.09 17.01 22.23
CA ARG A 484 7.89 17.02 21.40
C ARG A 484 7.78 15.72 20.60
N GLN A 485 6.57 15.31 20.28
CA GLN A 485 6.36 14.15 19.41
C GLN A 485 6.70 14.53 17.96
N GLY A 486 7.52 13.70 17.31
CA GLY A 486 7.82 13.85 15.88
C GLY A 486 6.61 13.52 14.99
N VAL A 487 6.61 14.04 13.75
CA VAL A 487 5.51 13.84 12.81
C VAL A 487 5.32 12.37 12.46
N ILE A 488 6.42 11.64 12.22
CA ILE A 488 6.35 10.20 11.89
C ILE A 488 5.81 9.37 13.06
N PRO A 489 6.33 9.48 14.30
CA PRO A 489 5.74 8.83 15.46
C PRO A 489 4.27 9.20 15.70
N ALA A 490 3.91 10.47 15.53
CA ALA A 490 2.56 10.95 15.78
C ALA A 490 1.53 10.35 14.81
N ILE A 491 1.85 10.28 13.53
CA ILE A 491 0.95 9.67 12.53
C ILE A 491 0.86 8.15 12.71
N LEU A 492 1.95 7.48 13.08
CA LEU A 492 1.94 6.05 13.38
C LEU A 492 1.08 5.74 14.62
N ASP A 493 1.22 6.52 15.70
CA ASP A 493 0.40 6.38 16.91
C ASP A 493 -1.09 6.59 16.61
N LYS A 494 -1.43 7.60 15.78
CA LYS A 494 -2.79 7.81 15.30
C LYS A 494 -3.31 6.58 14.55
N TRP A 495 -2.59 6.07 13.55
CA TRP A 495 -3.00 4.90 12.79
C TRP A 495 -3.10 3.63 13.64
N PHE A 496 -2.23 3.48 14.63
CA PHE A 496 -2.27 2.34 15.55
C PHE A 496 -3.57 2.35 16.37
N LYS A 497 -3.97 3.52 16.89
CA LYS A 497 -5.24 3.71 17.62
C LYS A 497 -6.47 3.50 16.74
N GLU A 498 -6.49 4.09 15.54
CA GLU A 498 -7.56 3.90 14.55
C GLU A 498 -7.75 2.41 14.22
N ARG A 499 -6.64 1.68 13.99
CA ARG A 499 -6.71 0.26 13.71
C ARG A 499 -7.29 -0.56 14.87
N ALA A 500 -6.94 -0.23 16.10
CA ALA A 500 -7.49 -0.88 17.29
C ALA A 500 -9.00 -0.63 17.41
N GLU A 501 -9.44 0.59 17.12
CA GLU A 501 -10.84 0.97 17.09
C GLU A 501 -11.61 0.20 16.01
N TYR A 502 -11.12 0.17 14.77
CA TYR A 502 -11.76 -0.59 13.68
C TYR A 502 -11.89 -2.08 13.98
N LYS A 503 -10.86 -2.69 14.61
CA LYS A 503 -10.94 -4.09 15.06
C LYS A 503 -12.03 -4.30 16.13
N SER A 504 -12.20 -3.35 17.03
CA SER A 504 -13.25 -3.39 18.04
C SER A 504 -14.65 -3.28 17.42
N LEU A 505 -14.83 -2.31 16.52
CA LEU A 505 -16.08 -2.09 15.79
C LEU A 505 -16.45 -3.29 14.91
N ARG A 506 -15.48 -3.89 14.22
CA ARG A 506 -15.69 -5.13 13.46
C ARG A 506 -16.26 -6.24 14.35
N LYS A 507 -15.60 -6.51 15.49
CA LYS A 507 -16.06 -7.56 16.42
C LYS A 507 -17.45 -7.27 16.99
N GLN A 508 -17.79 -5.99 17.18
CA GLN A 508 -19.14 -5.59 17.61
C GLN A 508 -20.16 -5.89 16.52
N CYS A 509 -19.92 -5.49 15.27
CA CYS A 509 -20.80 -5.77 14.13
C CYS A 509 -21.01 -7.28 13.90
N GLU A 510 -19.93 -8.08 14.02
CA GLU A 510 -20.01 -9.55 13.96
C GLU A 510 -20.96 -10.14 15.02
N ARG A 511 -20.93 -9.62 16.26
CA ARG A 511 -21.83 -10.05 17.35
C ARG A 511 -23.28 -9.62 17.11
N GLU A 512 -23.47 -8.46 16.46
CA GLU A 512 -24.79 -7.92 16.12
C GLU A 512 -25.38 -8.56 14.85
N GLY A 513 -24.58 -9.36 14.11
CA GLY A 513 -24.98 -9.99 12.85
C GLY A 513 -24.98 -9.02 11.65
N ASP A 514 -24.38 -7.84 11.80
CA ASP A 514 -24.26 -6.83 10.74
C ASP A 514 -23.01 -7.12 9.89
N THR A 515 -23.18 -8.04 8.94
CA THR A 515 -22.09 -8.54 8.08
C THR A 515 -21.51 -7.43 7.19
N GLU A 516 -22.34 -6.53 6.67
CA GLU A 516 -21.91 -5.45 5.77
C GLU A 516 -20.96 -4.48 6.48
N ARG A 517 -21.35 -4.00 7.67
CA ARG A 517 -20.49 -3.12 8.46
C ARG A 517 -19.26 -3.85 9.01
N ALA A 518 -19.35 -5.14 9.29
CA ALA A 518 -18.20 -5.94 9.71
C ALA A 518 -17.14 -6.00 8.60
N ILE A 519 -17.54 -6.24 7.34
CA ILE A 519 -16.65 -6.21 6.16
C ILE A 519 -16.04 -4.83 5.99
N PHE A 520 -16.84 -3.76 6.09
CA PHE A 520 -16.34 -2.39 6.00
C PHE A 520 -15.23 -2.11 7.03
N TYR A 521 -15.44 -2.43 8.30
CA TYR A 521 -14.42 -2.21 9.34
C TYR A 521 -13.22 -3.13 9.19
N ASP A 522 -13.38 -4.32 8.62
CA ASP A 522 -12.25 -5.20 8.32
C ASP A 522 -11.35 -4.60 7.23
N GLN A 523 -11.93 -4.02 6.20
CA GLN A 523 -11.21 -3.27 5.17
C GLN A 523 -10.49 -2.04 5.74
N GLN A 524 -11.17 -1.24 6.60
CA GLN A 524 -10.54 -0.07 7.24
C GLN A 524 -9.32 -0.46 8.08
N GLN A 525 -9.40 -1.53 8.87
CA GLN A 525 -8.26 -2.00 9.65
C GLN A 525 -7.13 -2.57 8.77
N LEU A 526 -7.46 -3.18 7.62
CA LEU A 526 -6.47 -3.67 6.67
C LEU A 526 -5.71 -2.53 6.00
N ILE A 527 -6.42 -1.51 5.48
CA ILE A 527 -5.84 -0.29 4.91
C ILE A 527 -4.87 0.36 5.92
N THR A 528 -5.32 0.52 7.16
CA THR A 528 -4.51 1.11 8.23
C THR A 528 -3.29 0.24 8.58
N LYS A 529 -3.43 -1.10 8.55
CA LYS A 529 -2.31 -2.05 8.71
C LYS A 529 -1.26 -1.87 7.62
N ILE A 530 -1.69 -1.70 6.37
CA ILE A 530 -0.79 -1.50 5.22
C ILE A 530 -0.02 -0.19 5.39
N LEU A 531 -0.69 0.92 5.75
CA LEU A 531 -0.03 2.20 6.02
C LEU A 531 1.03 2.09 7.12
N LEU A 532 0.69 1.45 8.25
CA LEU A 532 1.60 1.24 9.38
C LEU A 532 2.86 0.45 8.99
N ASN A 533 2.67 -0.67 8.26
CA ASN A 533 3.78 -1.55 7.92
C ASN A 533 4.64 -1.00 6.78
N SER A 534 4.06 -0.20 5.89
CA SER A 534 4.75 0.33 4.72
C SER A 534 5.63 1.54 5.03
N LEU A 535 5.30 2.30 6.09
CA LEU A 535 5.98 3.57 6.38
C LEU A 535 7.48 3.38 6.66
N TYR A 536 7.86 2.33 7.39
CA TYR A 536 9.27 2.03 7.61
C TYR A 536 10.03 1.81 6.28
N GLY A 537 9.47 0.99 5.37
CA GLY A 537 10.12 0.66 4.09
C GLY A 537 10.43 1.90 3.25
N VAL A 538 9.54 2.91 3.26
CA VAL A 538 9.74 4.13 2.47
C VAL A 538 10.72 5.12 3.11
N LEU A 539 10.98 5.06 4.41
CA LEU A 539 12.02 5.89 5.05
C LEU A 539 13.42 5.63 4.47
N LEU A 540 13.63 4.48 3.82
CA LEU A 540 14.87 4.10 3.15
C LEU A 540 14.83 4.32 1.62
N LEU A 541 13.74 4.87 1.07
CA LEU A 541 13.64 5.20 -0.34
C LEU A 541 14.09 6.65 -0.60
N PRO A 542 15.15 6.90 -1.41
CA PRO A 542 15.65 8.25 -1.68
C PRO A 542 14.61 9.19 -2.31
N SER A 543 13.59 8.65 -2.97
CA SER A 543 12.48 9.41 -3.55
C SER A 543 11.45 9.88 -2.51
N PHE A 544 11.49 9.35 -1.30
CA PHE A 544 10.55 9.73 -0.24
C PHE A 544 10.95 11.06 0.41
N ARG A 545 9.99 11.93 0.71
CA ARG A 545 10.21 13.26 1.32
C ARG A 545 10.95 13.19 2.66
N PHE A 546 10.66 12.18 3.46
CA PHE A 546 11.24 11.96 4.77
C PHE A 546 12.36 10.91 4.77
N TYR A 547 12.97 10.68 3.58
CA TYR A 547 14.13 9.79 3.48
C TYR A 547 15.24 10.22 4.41
N ASP A 548 15.68 9.31 5.25
CA ASP A 548 16.80 9.51 6.16
C ASP A 548 17.43 8.16 6.51
N LYS A 549 18.66 7.94 6.03
CA LYS A 549 19.38 6.70 6.26
C LYS A 549 19.58 6.40 7.73
N HIS A 550 19.95 7.41 8.54
CA HIS A 550 20.16 7.24 9.98
C HIS A 550 18.86 6.82 10.69
N ASN A 551 17.73 7.41 10.31
CA ASN A 551 16.43 7.03 10.86
C ASN A 551 16.04 5.60 10.47
N GLY A 552 16.26 5.22 9.21
CA GLY A 552 15.98 3.85 8.76
C GLY A 552 16.86 2.82 9.48
N GLU A 553 18.16 3.08 9.61
CA GLU A 553 19.08 2.22 10.36
C GLU A 553 18.78 2.19 11.86
N ALA A 554 18.32 3.31 12.44
CA ALA A 554 17.88 3.34 13.83
C ALA A 554 16.74 2.34 14.08
N VAL A 555 15.76 2.28 13.18
CA VAL A 555 14.64 1.34 13.29
C VAL A 555 15.10 -0.11 13.17
N THR A 556 15.90 -0.43 12.13
CA THR A 556 16.33 -1.83 11.89
C THR A 556 17.29 -2.33 12.94
N LEU A 557 18.32 -1.56 13.30
CA LEU A 557 19.31 -1.99 14.27
C LEU A 557 18.71 -2.11 15.69
N THR A 558 17.81 -1.20 16.07
CA THR A 558 17.06 -1.36 17.33
C THR A 558 16.15 -2.59 17.27
N GLY A 559 15.47 -2.84 16.14
CA GLY A 559 14.69 -4.06 15.96
C GLY A 559 15.53 -5.33 16.04
N GLN A 560 16.71 -5.33 15.43
CA GLN A 560 17.69 -6.43 15.57
C GLN A 560 18.08 -6.66 17.03
N SER A 561 18.35 -5.57 17.77
CA SER A 561 18.75 -5.62 19.17
C SER A 561 17.64 -6.25 20.02
N VAL A 562 16.40 -5.76 19.87
CA VAL A 562 15.23 -6.30 20.57
C VAL A 562 15.04 -7.80 20.29
N ILE A 563 15.14 -8.24 19.03
CA ILE A 563 15.02 -9.66 18.65
C ILE A 563 16.14 -10.49 19.29
N LYS A 564 17.39 -10.01 19.23
CA LYS A 564 18.54 -10.72 19.83
C LYS A 564 18.38 -10.86 21.34
N TRP A 565 17.94 -9.80 22.03
CA TRP A 565 17.67 -9.82 23.46
C TRP A 565 16.52 -10.78 23.82
N ALA A 566 15.41 -10.73 23.09
CA ALA A 566 14.27 -11.62 23.30
C ALA A 566 14.66 -13.10 23.07
N THR A 567 15.39 -13.38 21.99
CA THR A 567 15.90 -14.74 21.70
C THR A 567 16.81 -15.22 22.83
N ARG A 568 17.77 -14.39 23.27
CA ARG A 568 18.69 -14.75 24.35
C ARG A 568 17.96 -14.98 25.67
N ALA A 569 16.96 -14.15 25.97
CA ALA A 569 16.15 -14.33 27.18
C ALA A 569 15.37 -15.65 27.13
N ALA A 570 14.75 -15.98 25.98
CA ALA A 570 14.06 -17.24 25.77
C ALA A 570 15.02 -18.45 25.87
N ASP A 571 16.19 -18.39 25.19
CA ASP A 571 17.20 -19.45 25.28
C ASP A 571 17.70 -19.66 26.73
N LEU A 572 17.90 -18.59 27.50
CA LEU A 572 18.28 -18.67 28.89
C LEU A 572 17.20 -19.29 29.75
N PHE A 573 15.95 -18.89 29.56
CA PHE A 573 14.81 -19.41 30.27
C PHE A 573 14.61 -20.90 29.98
N TYR A 574 14.49 -21.28 28.70
CA TYR A 574 14.23 -22.67 28.30
C TYR A 574 15.40 -23.63 28.57
N ASN A 575 16.65 -23.18 28.44
CA ASN A 575 17.81 -24.05 28.64
C ASN A 575 18.36 -24.10 30.07
N ARG A 576 18.01 -23.15 30.93
CA ARG A 576 18.55 -23.10 32.32
C ARG A 576 17.49 -23.23 33.38
N GLU A 577 16.33 -22.60 33.22
CA GLU A 577 15.30 -22.56 34.24
C GLU A 577 14.33 -23.74 34.15
N LEU A 578 14.05 -24.21 32.93
CA LEU A 578 13.19 -25.40 32.74
C LEU A 578 13.91 -26.73 33.02
N ASP A 579 15.25 -26.81 32.81
CA ASP A 579 16.03 -28.00 33.17
C ASP A 579 16.25 -28.16 34.69
N THR A 580 16.05 -27.11 35.47
CA THR A 580 16.05 -27.22 36.93
C THR A 580 14.61 -27.48 37.37
N HIS A 581 14.31 -28.73 37.73
CA HIS A 581 13.00 -29.25 38.19
C HIS A 581 12.35 -28.51 39.39
N ASN A 582 12.69 -27.27 39.65
CA ASN A 582 12.27 -26.47 40.81
C ASN A 582 11.71 -25.08 40.44
N CYS A 583 11.29 -24.85 39.19
CA CYS A 583 10.66 -23.57 38.85
C CYS A 583 9.17 -23.59 39.24
N GLU A 584 8.79 -22.74 40.18
CA GLU A 584 7.40 -22.42 40.49
C GLU A 584 6.93 -21.26 39.58
N TYR A 585 5.79 -21.44 38.94
CA TYR A 585 5.13 -20.39 38.14
C TYR A 585 3.83 -19.99 38.78
N GLU A 586 3.60 -18.70 38.94
CA GLU A 586 2.30 -18.15 39.34
C GLU A 586 1.57 -17.64 38.10
N ILE A 587 0.44 -18.21 37.75
CA ILE A 587 -0.40 -17.80 36.62
C ILE A 587 -1.73 -17.27 37.15
N GLU A 588 -2.05 -16.01 36.85
CA GLU A 588 -3.37 -15.43 37.11
C GLU A 588 -4.36 -15.93 36.06
N MET A 589 -5.38 -16.68 36.52
CA MET A 589 -6.43 -17.21 35.65
C MET A 589 -7.46 -16.13 35.33
N GLU A 590 -8.27 -16.32 34.26
CA GLU A 590 -9.31 -15.38 33.85
C GLU A 590 -10.32 -14.98 34.94
N ASN A 591 -10.45 -15.81 35.98
CA ASN A 591 -11.29 -15.55 37.14
C ASN A 591 -10.58 -14.84 38.30
N GLY A 592 -9.35 -14.37 38.11
CA GLY A 592 -8.54 -13.66 39.10
C GLY A 592 -7.90 -14.59 40.16
N VAL A 593 -7.97 -15.88 40.00
CA VAL A 593 -7.31 -16.85 40.90
C VAL A 593 -5.88 -17.08 40.44
N ILE A 594 -4.91 -16.87 41.34
CA ILE A 594 -3.49 -17.17 41.09
C ILE A 594 -3.28 -18.65 41.36
N ARG A 595 -2.80 -19.40 40.36
CA ARG A 595 -2.42 -20.81 40.51
C ARG A 595 -0.93 -20.98 40.39
N LYS A 596 -0.37 -21.83 41.24
CA LYS A 596 1.06 -22.20 41.22
C LYS A 596 1.25 -23.49 40.42
N TYR A 597 2.26 -23.51 39.57
CA TYR A 597 2.60 -24.66 38.75
C TYR A 597 4.06 -25.04 38.95
N HIS A 598 4.37 -26.33 38.98
CA HIS A 598 5.74 -26.84 39.00
C HIS A 598 6.12 -27.50 37.70
N GLY A 599 7.16 -27.01 37.04
CA GLY A 599 7.79 -27.64 35.87
C GLY A 599 6.86 -28.04 34.73
N PHE A 600 7.40 -28.71 33.75
CA PHE A 600 6.60 -29.30 32.65
C PHE A 600 6.57 -30.81 32.78
N ASP A 601 5.41 -31.38 33.02
CA ASP A 601 5.17 -32.83 32.92
C ASP A 601 4.59 -33.18 31.54
N MET A 602 5.03 -34.27 30.97
CA MET A 602 4.53 -34.80 29.71
C MET A 602 3.42 -35.79 29.96
N VAL A 603 2.21 -35.44 29.62
CA VAL A 603 1.03 -36.33 29.79
C VAL A 603 0.58 -36.86 28.44
N GLU A 604 0.31 -38.17 28.38
CA GLU A 604 -0.37 -38.79 27.25
C GLU A 604 -1.86 -38.49 27.31
N THR A 605 -2.37 -37.79 26.31
CA THR A 605 -3.82 -37.55 26.16
C THR A 605 -4.36 -38.38 25.00
N THR A 606 -5.68 -38.49 24.90
CA THR A 606 -6.38 -39.15 23.77
C THR A 606 -6.02 -38.57 22.38
N ASN A 607 -5.46 -37.35 22.34
CA ASN A 607 -5.05 -36.67 21.13
C ASN A 607 -3.51 -36.61 20.93
N GLY A 608 -2.74 -37.45 21.65
CA GLY A 608 -1.29 -37.48 21.62
C GLY A 608 -0.61 -36.90 22.86
N LYS A 609 0.72 -36.90 22.88
CA LYS A 609 1.50 -36.37 24.01
C LYS A 609 1.43 -34.84 24.04
N LYS A 610 1.02 -34.29 25.18
CA LYS A 610 1.04 -32.84 25.43
C LYS A 610 1.85 -32.53 26.67
N TYR A 611 2.63 -31.46 26.65
CA TYR A 611 3.21 -30.89 27.85
C TYR A 611 2.11 -30.11 28.60
N VAL A 612 1.95 -30.41 29.87
CA VAL A 612 1.02 -29.68 30.77
C VAL A 612 1.75 -29.30 32.03
N PHE A 613 1.38 -28.16 32.60
CA PHE A 613 1.85 -27.79 33.92
C PHE A 613 1.16 -28.65 34.97
N SER A 614 1.90 -29.24 35.91
CA SER A 614 1.30 -29.91 37.05
C SER A 614 0.90 -28.89 38.11
N LEU A 615 -0.31 -28.98 38.61
CA LEU A 615 -0.79 -28.18 39.75
C LEU A 615 -0.16 -28.66 41.07
N THR A 616 0.41 -27.71 41.84
CA THR A 616 1.09 -28.04 43.12
C THR A 616 0.15 -28.42 44.25
N GLU A 617 -1.14 -28.12 44.18
CA GLU A 617 -2.00 -28.25 45.36
C GLU A 617 -2.73 -29.60 45.50
N ASN A 618 -2.90 -30.40 44.43
CA ASN A 618 -3.63 -31.66 44.52
C ASN A 618 -3.22 -32.78 43.55
N ASP A 619 -2.02 -32.75 42.96
CA ASP A 619 -1.59 -33.74 41.96
C ASP A 619 -2.56 -33.96 40.77
N GLU A 620 -3.51 -33.07 40.56
CA GLU A 620 -4.38 -33.11 39.39
C GLU A 620 -3.75 -32.36 38.20
N ILE A 621 -3.53 -33.10 37.13
CA ILE A 621 -3.01 -32.61 35.87
C ILE A 621 -4.16 -31.95 35.11
N VAL A 622 -4.02 -30.67 34.74
CA VAL A 622 -4.99 -29.94 33.93
C VAL A 622 -4.54 -29.82 32.47
#